data_d7a2cdc3a741934687e96f83d680c416
#
_entry.id   d7a2cdc3a741934687e96f83d680c416
#
_cell.length_a   1.000
_cell.length_b   1.000
_cell.length_c   1.000
_cell.angle_alpha   90.00
_cell.angle_beta   90.00
_cell.angle_gamma   90.00
#
_symmetry.space_group_name_H-M   'P 1'
#
loop_
_entity.id
_entity.type
_entity.pdbx_description
1 polymer ?
#
loop_
_entity_poly.entity_id
_entity_poly.type
_entity_poly.pdbx_seq_one_letter_code
_entity_poly.pdbx_strand_id
1 'polypeptide(L)'
;LIRLIIRTPVRERTLAPAVTMSATSLSTRTYPELADLPALIRQWAAELGFSDVGITTADTGEHATHLQDWLAAGYQGEMDYMAYHGDKRYTPTSLVPGTTRVISVRMDYLPSPDSPKEALTNREGAYVTRYALGRDYHKLIRKRLAQLAARIDDAVSGYDYRAFVDSAPVLERALAQRAGLGWIGKNNMLIHPKAGSFFFLGEIFTSAPLPVDEPFESDHCGSCSACLDLCPTDAFVGPHKLDARR
;
A
#
# COMPACT_ATOMS: atom_id res chain seq x y z
N LEU A 1 -17.54 -9.59 10.85
CA LEU A 1 -18.85 -8.96 10.55
C LEU A 1 -18.98 -7.65 11.30
N ILE A 2 -18.50 -6.51 10.80
CA ILE A 2 -19.10 -5.18 11.09
C ILE A 2 -18.63 -4.27 9.95
N ARG A 3 -19.56 -3.95 9.05
CA ARG A 3 -19.44 -2.87 8.07
C ARG A 3 -19.42 -1.55 8.83
N LEU A 4 -18.31 -0.86 8.85
CA LEU A 4 -18.30 0.58 9.13
C LEU A 4 -18.02 1.32 7.83
N ILE A 5 -19.10 1.61 7.10
CA ILE A 5 -19.07 2.58 6.00
C ILE A 5 -19.12 3.95 6.68
N ILE A 6 -18.00 4.62 6.82
CA ILE A 6 -17.98 6.03 7.18
C ILE A 6 -18.30 6.81 5.89
N ARG A 7 -19.60 7.06 5.67
CA ARG A 7 -20.04 8.14 4.78
C ARG A 7 -19.88 9.44 5.55
N THR A 8 -18.93 10.26 5.19
CA THR A 8 -18.94 11.67 5.60
C THR A 8 -20.12 12.34 4.90
N PRO A 9 -21.01 13.04 5.62
CA PRO A 9 -22.13 13.75 4.99
C PRO A 9 -21.58 14.95 4.22
N VAL A 10 -22.04 15.09 2.99
CA VAL A 10 -21.91 16.34 2.22
C VAL A 10 -22.68 17.43 2.99
N ARG A 11 -21.94 18.38 3.55
CA ARG A 11 -22.54 19.60 4.11
C ARG A 11 -23.02 20.48 2.99
N GLU A 12 -24.34 20.64 2.86
CA GLU A 12 -24.93 21.75 2.12
C GLU A 12 -24.46 23.07 2.75
N ARG A 13 -23.75 23.87 1.98
CA ARG A 13 -23.38 25.22 2.38
C ARG A 13 -24.56 26.15 2.15
N THR A 14 -25.22 26.55 3.22
CA THR A 14 -26.10 27.71 3.24
C THR A 14 -25.27 28.96 3.02
N LEU A 15 -25.61 29.75 2.01
CA LEU A 15 -25.00 31.06 1.70
C LEU A 15 -25.30 32.03 2.85
N ALA A 16 -24.25 32.46 3.56
CA ALA A 16 -24.32 33.57 4.50
C ALA A 16 -24.14 34.91 3.76
N PRO A 17 -24.70 36.02 4.26
CA PRO A 17 -24.71 37.30 3.58
C PRO A 17 -23.31 37.92 3.51
N ALA A 18 -23.04 38.66 2.42
CA ALA A 18 -21.79 39.32 2.13
C ALA A 18 -21.41 40.34 3.22
N VAL A 19 -20.32 40.04 3.92
CA VAL A 19 -19.62 41.01 4.77
C VAL A 19 -18.53 41.69 3.92
N THR A 20 -18.65 42.98 3.75
CA THR A 20 -17.63 43.83 3.09
C THR A 20 -16.40 43.88 4.01
N MET A 21 -15.36 43.11 3.68
CA MET A 21 -14.08 43.14 4.38
C MET A 21 -13.08 44.03 3.64
N SER A 22 -12.50 44.97 4.40
CA SER A 22 -11.40 45.84 4.03
C SER A 22 -10.20 45.02 3.51
N ALA A 23 -9.57 45.50 2.43
CA ALA A 23 -8.40 44.88 1.81
C ALA A 23 -7.17 45.01 2.74
N THR A 24 -6.98 43.98 3.57
CA THR A 24 -5.73 43.78 4.28
C THR A 24 -5.01 42.57 3.65
N SER A 25 -3.83 42.81 3.12
CA SER A 25 -2.87 41.89 2.47
C SER A 25 -3.22 40.40 2.50
N LEU A 26 -3.81 39.89 1.44
CA LEU A 26 -3.84 38.48 1.12
C LEU A 26 -2.39 38.05 0.83
N SER A 27 -1.75 37.40 1.80
CA SER A 27 -0.59 36.56 1.55
C SER A 27 -1.02 35.58 0.45
N THR A 28 -0.49 35.72 -0.75
CA THR A 28 -0.70 34.82 -1.88
C THR A 28 -0.10 33.46 -1.49
N ARG A 29 -0.92 32.56 -0.97
CA ARG A 29 -0.55 31.16 -0.83
C ARG A 29 -0.32 30.62 -2.24
N THR A 30 0.93 30.50 -2.66
CA THR A 30 1.28 29.80 -3.89
C THR A 30 1.01 28.30 -3.62
N TYR A 31 -0.02 27.77 -4.28
CA TYR A 31 -0.26 26.34 -4.27
C TYR A 31 0.79 25.65 -5.15
N PRO A 32 1.37 24.50 -4.69
CA PRO A 32 2.31 23.76 -5.52
C PRO A 32 1.63 23.29 -6.81
N GLU A 33 2.37 23.25 -7.91
CA GLU A 33 1.90 22.60 -9.12
C GLU A 33 1.85 21.07 -8.91
N LEU A 34 1.02 20.37 -9.69
CA LEU A 34 0.94 18.89 -9.61
C LEU A 34 2.30 18.20 -9.82
N ALA A 35 3.18 18.85 -10.60
CA ALA A 35 4.53 18.34 -10.86
C ALA A 35 5.43 18.32 -9.60
N ASP A 36 5.21 19.24 -8.66
CA ASP A 36 6.03 19.37 -7.44
C ASP A 36 5.52 18.45 -6.30
N LEU A 37 4.27 17.99 -6.41
CA LEU A 37 3.63 17.21 -5.37
C LEU A 37 4.35 15.90 -4.99
N PRO A 38 4.94 15.11 -5.92
CA PRO A 38 5.64 13.89 -5.56
C PRO A 38 6.74 14.10 -4.52
N ALA A 39 7.49 15.20 -4.62
CA ALA A 39 8.54 15.54 -3.65
C ALA A 39 7.95 15.89 -2.28
N LEU A 40 6.88 16.69 -2.25
CA LEU A 40 6.18 17.04 -1.01
C LEU A 40 5.51 15.83 -0.36
N ILE A 41 4.90 14.95 -1.15
CA ILE A 41 4.28 13.70 -0.67
C ILE A 41 5.33 12.83 0.02
N ARG A 42 6.52 12.68 -0.55
CA ARG A 42 7.63 11.92 0.07
C ARG A 42 8.08 12.56 1.37
N GLN A 43 8.21 13.88 1.41
CA GLN A 43 8.56 14.59 2.64
C GLN A 43 7.49 14.36 3.73
N TRP A 44 6.22 14.59 3.41
CA TRP A 44 5.13 14.42 4.38
C TRP A 44 4.97 12.98 4.85
N ALA A 45 5.18 12.02 3.97
CA ALA A 45 5.16 10.60 4.31
C ALA A 45 6.29 10.25 5.29
N ALA A 46 7.51 10.76 5.06
CA ALA A 46 8.64 10.57 5.97
C ALA A 46 8.35 11.19 7.36
N GLU A 47 7.78 12.40 7.43
CA GLU A 47 7.34 13.03 8.67
C GLU A 47 6.26 12.21 9.42
N LEU A 48 5.42 11.48 8.68
CA LEU A 48 4.41 10.57 9.21
C LEU A 48 5.00 9.19 9.57
N GLY A 49 6.30 8.96 9.33
CA GLY A 49 7.03 7.74 9.67
C GLY A 49 6.85 6.61 8.66
N PHE A 50 6.57 6.93 7.40
CA PHE A 50 6.75 6.00 6.28
C PHE A 50 8.21 6.01 5.83
N SER A 51 8.72 4.85 5.45
CA SER A 51 10.12 4.67 5.05
C SER A 51 10.34 4.98 3.57
N ASP A 52 9.28 4.87 2.76
CA ASP A 52 9.35 5.12 1.32
C ASP A 52 7.96 5.34 0.73
N VAL A 53 7.90 6.00 -0.44
CA VAL A 53 6.66 6.30 -1.19
C VAL A 53 6.92 6.23 -2.67
N GLY A 54 6.03 5.60 -3.40
CA GLY A 54 5.98 5.62 -4.85
C GLY A 54 4.59 5.87 -5.39
N ILE A 55 4.50 6.40 -6.60
CA ILE A 55 3.26 6.75 -7.29
C ILE A 55 3.18 5.97 -8.59
N THR A 56 2.05 5.28 -8.81
CA THR A 56 1.81 4.53 -10.04
C THR A 56 0.44 4.83 -10.64
N THR A 57 0.20 4.33 -11.84
CA THR A 57 -1.14 4.33 -12.45
C THR A 57 -2.08 3.37 -11.72
N ALA A 58 -3.39 3.51 -11.95
CA ALA A 58 -4.41 2.59 -11.42
C ALA A 58 -4.51 1.28 -12.24
N ASP A 59 -3.35 0.66 -12.48
CA ASP A 59 -3.20 -0.56 -13.27
C ASP A 59 -2.31 -1.56 -12.53
N THR A 60 -2.73 -2.81 -12.45
CA THR A 60 -1.99 -3.90 -11.81
C THR A 60 -1.19 -4.76 -12.80
N GLY A 61 -1.25 -4.43 -14.10
CA GLY A 61 -0.53 -5.14 -15.15
C GLY A 61 -0.86 -6.63 -15.19
N GLU A 62 0.15 -7.46 -15.44
CA GLU A 62 0.02 -8.92 -15.53
C GLU A 62 -0.41 -9.60 -14.23
N HIS A 63 -0.31 -8.93 -13.09
CA HIS A 63 -0.69 -9.51 -11.80
C HIS A 63 -2.18 -9.83 -11.69
N ALA A 64 -3.04 -9.18 -12.49
CA ALA A 64 -4.45 -9.52 -12.61
C ALA A 64 -4.61 -10.96 -13.17
N THR A 65 -3.91 -11.28 -14.25
CA THR A 65 -3.91 -12.62 -14.86
C THR A 65 -3.30 -13.65 -13.91
N HIS A 66 -2.19 -13.34 -13.28
CA HIS A 66 -1.56 -14.24 -12.31
C HIS A 66 -2.50 -14.61 -11.14
N LEU A 67 -3.27 -13.66 -10.63
CA LEU A 67 -4.28 -13.94 -9.59
C LEU A 67 -5.40 -14.83 -10.12
N GLN A 68 -5.90 -14.56 -11.33
CA GLN A 68 -6.97 -15.35 -11.95
C GLN A 68 -6.53 -16.79 -12.17
N ASP A 69 -5.33 -17.02 -12.69
CA ASP A 69 -4.75 -18.34 -12.90
C ASP A 69 -4.56 -19.10 -11.59
N TRP A 70 -4.11 -18.40 -10.55
CA TRP A 70 -3.93 -18.96 -9.21
C TRP A 70 -5.27 -19.40 -8.59
N LEU A 71 -6.33 -18.58 -8.75
CA LEU A 71 -7.69 -18.92 -8.32
C LEU A 71 -8.27 -20.08 -9.13
N ALA A 72 -8.08 -20.08 -10.45
CA ALA A 72 -8.53 -21.16 -11.32
C ALA A 72 -7.88 -22.51 -11.00
N ALA A 73 -6.63 -22.48 -10.54
CA ALA A 73 -5.91 -23.68 -10.04
C ALA A 73 -6.36 -24.14 -8.63
N GLY A 74 -7.23 -23.40 -7.95
CA GLY A 74 -7.70 -23.69 -6.61
C GLY A 74 -6.60 -23.56 -5.53
N TYR A 75 -5.53 -22.82 -5.81
CA TYR A 75 -4.40 -22.65 -4.90
C TYR A 75 -4.70 -21.80 -3.66
N GLN A 76 -5.81 -21.08 -3.64
CA GLN A 76 -6.28 -20.33 -2.47
C GLN A 76 -6.76 -21.24 -1.32
N GLY A 77 -7.04 -22.53 -1.59
CA GLY A 77 -7.58 -23.44 -0.59
C GLY A 77 -8.88 -22.89 0.01
N GLU A 78 -8.95 -22.81 1.34
CA GLU A 78 -10.11 -22.32 2.09
C GLU A 78 -10.24 -20.80 2.15
N MET A 79 -9.36 -20.06 1.46
CA MET A 79 -9.39 -18.58 1.44
C MET A 79 -10.38 -18.05 0.40
N ASP A 80 -11.68 -18.38 0.54
CA ASP A 80 -12.74 -17.99 -0.40
C ASP A 80 -12.83 -16.47 -0.59
N TYR A 81 -12.42 -15.69 0.42
CA TYR A 81 -12.38 -14.22 0.34
C TYR A 81 -11.45 -13.70 -0.77
N MET A 82 -10.51 -14.52 -1.24
CA MET A 82 -9.63 -14.13 -2.36
C MET A 82 -10.41 -13.98 -3.67
N ALA A 83 -11.44 -14.80 -3.89
CA ALA A 83 -12.31 -14.74 -5.05
C ALA A 83 -13.52 -13.81 -4.86
N TYR A 84 -13.96 -13.56 -3.62
CA TYR A 84 -15.22 -12.92 -3.29
C TYR A 84 -15.42 -11.53 -3.91
N HIS A 85 -14.35 -10.77 -4.09
CA HIS A 85 -14.42 -9.41 -4.61
C HIS A 85 -14.31 -9.32 -6.14
N GLY A 86 -14.05 -10.43 -6.82
CA GLY A 86 -13.93 -10.48 -8.27
C GLY A 86 -12.90 -9.48 -8.80
N ASP A 87 -13.29 -8.75 -9.84
CA ASP A 87 -12.46 -7.76 -10.52
C ASP A 87 -12.01 -6.58 -9.62
N LYS A 88 -12.76 -6.26 -8.58
CA LYS A 88 -12.39 -5.19 -7.63
C LYS A 88 -11.02 -5.41 -6.98
N ARG A 89 -10.56 -6.67 -6.90
CA ARG A 89 -9.27 -6.99 -6.29
C ARG A 89 -8.09 -6.62 -7.17
N TYR A 90 -8.23 -6.72 -8.47
CA TYR A 90 -7.15 -6.47 -9.43
C TYR A 90 -7.40 -5.30 -10.37
N THR A 91 -8.57 -4.66 -10.29
CA THR A 91 -8.89 -3.46 -11.06
C THR A 91 -9.20 -2.31 -10.10
N PRO A 92 -8.21 -1.45 -9.79
CA PRO A 92 -8.39 -0.33 -8.86
C PRO A 92 -9.60 0.56 -9.17
N THR A 93 -9.88 0.80 -10.46
CA THR A 93 -11.02 1.60 -10.91
C THR A 93 -12.38 0.95 -10.68
N SER A 94 -12.46 -0.39 -10.62
CA SER A 94 -13.67 -1.12 -10.21
C SER A 94 -13.90 -1.03 -8.70
N LEU A 95 -12.83 -0.91 -7.91
CA LEU A 95 -12.92 -0.74 -6.47
C LEU A 95 -13.27 0.71 -6.08
N VAL A 96 -12.62 1.67 -6.73
CA VAL A 96 -12.86 3.11 -6.55
C VAL A 96 -12.96 3.77 -7.92
N PRO A 97 -14.19 4.00 -8.43
CA PRO A 97 -14.38 4.70 -9.69
C PRO A 97 -13.70 6.08 -9.70
N GLY A 98 -13.11 6.44 -10.82
CA GLY A 98 -12.40 7.72 -10.98
C GLY A 98 -10.93 7.69 -10.52
N THR A 99 -10.43 6.57 -9.97
CA THR A 99 -9.01 6.45 -9.63
C THR A 99 -8.14 6.53 -10.87
N THR A 100 -7.18 7.46 -10.87
CA THR A 100 -6.19 7.62 -11.95
C THR A 100 -4.78 7.25 -11.48
N ARG A 101 -4.51 7.41 -10.19
CA ARG A 101 -3.21 7.13 -9.56
C ARG A 101 -3.38 6.40 -8.24
N VAL A 102 -2.33 5.66 -7.91
CA VAL A 102 -2.18 5.02 -6.60
C VAL A 102 -0.85 5.47 -6.00
N ILE A 103 -0.91 5.99 -4.79
CA ILE A 103 0.25 6.31 -3.97
C ILE A 103 0.46 5.12 -3.04
N SER A 104 1.52 4.34 -3.24
CA SER A 104 1.92 3.24 -2.37
C SER A 104 2.96 3.73 -1.37
N VAL A 105 2.79 3.34 -0.11
CA VAL A 105 3.73 3.67 0.97
C VAL A 105 4.29 2.40 1.59
N ARG A 106 5.52 2.50 2.10
CA ARG A 106 6.20 1.46 2.86
C ARG A 106 6.46 1.94 4.28
N MET A 107 6.21 1.08 5.28
CA MET A 107 6.53 1.34 6.68
C MET A 107 7.27 0.14 7.27
N ASP A 108 8.55 0.32 7.58
CA ASP A 108 9.40 -0.74 8.13
C ASP A 108 8.98 -1.09 9.57
N TYR A 109 9.01 -2.39 9.90
CA TYR A 109 8.66 -2.88 11.24
C TYR A 109 9.76 -3.71 11.91
N LEU A 110 10.99 -3.63 11.39
CA LEU A 110 12.15 -4.26 12.01
C LEU A 110 12.95 -3.22 12.81
N PRO A 111 12.54 -2.90 14.06
CA PRO A 111 13.06 -1.74 14.76
C PRO A 111 14.41 -1.96 15.43
N SER A 112 14.91 -3.19 15.50
CA SER A 112 16.10 -3.52 16.30
C SER A 112 17.03 -4.45 15.55
N PRO A 113 18.35 -4.29 15.74
CA PRO A 113 19.35 -5.24 15.27
C PRO A 113 19.25 -6.61 15.96
N ASP A 114 18.37 -6.78 16.94
CA ASP A 114 18.18 -8.08 17.61
C ASP A 114 17.78 -9.14 16.60
N SER A 115 18.69 -10.08 16.42
CA SER A 115 18.51 -11.15 15.46
C SER A 115 17.28 -11.99 15.81
N PRO A 116 16.35 -12.22 14.87
CA PRO A 116 15.27 -13.20 15.07
C PRO A 116 15.81 -14.57 15.53
N LYS A 117 17.03 -14.92 15.09
CA LYS A 117 17.71 -16.16 15.45
C LYS A 117 18.02 -16.21 16.95
N GLU A 118 18.47 -15.12 17.58
CA GLU A 118 18.72 -15.06 19.01
C GLU A 118 17.43 -15.19 19.81
N ALA A 119 16.36 -14.53 19.38
CA ALA A 119 15.05 -14.66 20.00
C ALA A 119 14.50 -16.09 19.92
N LEU A 120 14.75 -16.81 18.81
CA LEU A 120 14.36 -18.21 18.65
C LEU A 120 15.17 -19.18 19.53
N THR A 121 16.36 -18.79 20.00
CA THR A 121 17.18 -19.62 20.91
C THR A 121 16.74 -19.51 22.37
N ASN A 122 15.93 -18.52 22.72
CA ASN A 122 15.41 -18.35 24.06
C ASN A 122 14.32 -19.40 24.35
N ARG A 123 14.64 -20.39 25.19
CA ARG A 123 13.72 -21.50 25.55
C ARG A 123 12.67 -21.12 26.59
N GLU A 124 12.83 -20.00 27.26
CA GLU A 124 11.92 -19.54 28.32
C GLU A 124 10.87 -18.55 27.83
N GLY A 125 10.98 -18.10 26.57
CA GLY A 125 10.09 -17.14 25.95
C GLY A 125 9.41 -17.66 24.69
N ALA A 126 8.19 -17.19 24.43
CA ALA A 126 7.54 -17.40 23.15
C ALA A 126 8.10 -16.44 22.09
N TYR A 127 8.35 -16.93 20.89
CA TYR A 127 8.67 -16.08 19.75
C TYR A 127 7.40 -15.55 19.10
N VAL A 128 7.22 -14.24 19.12
CA VAL A 128 6.12 -13.56 18.41
C VAL A 128 6.69 -12.97 17.11
N THR A 129 5.99 -13.20 16.01
CA THR A 129 6.39 -12.64 14.70
C THR A 129 6.54 -11.12 14.76
N ARG A 130 7.58 -10.58 14.13
CA ARG A 130 7.94 -9.16 14.24
C ARG A 130 6.82 -8.22 13.83
N TYR A 131 6.05 -8.54 12.79
CA TYR A 131 4.95 -7.69 12.34
C TYR A 131 3.81 -7.57 13.36
N ALA A 132 3.67 -8.55 14.26
CA ALA A 132 2.62 -8.58 15.27
C ALA A 132 3.02 -7.89 16.59
N LEU A 133 4.27 -7.42 16.70
CA LEU A 133 4.74 -6.71 17.89
C LEU A 133 4.18 -5.29 17.96
N GLY A 134 3.80 -4.87 19.16
CA GLY A 134 3.36 -3.52 19.42
C GLY A 134 1.87 -3.27 19.17
N ARG A 135 1.55 -2.12 18.61
CA ARG A 135 0.17 -1.71 18.35
C ARG A 135 -0.34 -2.28 17.04
N ASP A 136 -1.67 -2.39 16.92
CA ASP A 136 -2.35 -2.74 15.68
C ASP A 136 -1.92 -1.80 14.52
N TYR A 137 -1.12 -2.34 13.61
CA TYR A 137 -0.56 -1.59 12.48
C TYR A 137 -1.64 -1.12 11.49
N HIS A 138 -2.76 -1.84 11.36
CA HIS A 138 -3.86 -1.45 10.49
C HIS A 138 -4.43 -0.09 10.91
N LYS A 139 -4.62 0.13 12.21
CA LYS A 139 -5.12 1.40 12.74
C LYS A 139 -4.08 2.50 12.59
N LEU A 140 -2.82 2.16 12.84
CA LEU A 140 -1.72 3.11 12.76
C LEU A 140 -1.53 3.62 11.33
N ILE A 141 -1.39 2.70 10.37
CA ILE A 141 -1.15 3.04 8.96
C ILE A 141 -2.36 3.76 8.38
N ARG A 142 -3.59 3.29 8.64
CA ARG A 142 -4.80 3.96 8.17
C ARG A 142 -4.89 5.40 8.66
N LYS A 143 -4.54 5.67 9.93
CA LYS A 143 -4.50 7.02 10.48
C LYS A 143 -3.46 7.89 9.77
N ARG A 144 -2.25 7.36 9.54
CA ARG A 144 -1.17 8.07 8.86
C ARG A 144 -1.49 8.36 7.40
N LEU A 145 -2.08 7.39 6.69
CA LEU A 145 -2.55 7.57 5.29
C LEU A 145 -3.64 8.64 5.20
N ALA A 146 -4.58 8.67 6.14
CA ALA A 146 -5.60 9.71 6.20
C ALA A 146 -4.99 11.10 6.43
N GLN A 147 -3.94 11.21 7.28
CA GLN A 147 -3.20 12.45 7.49
C GLN A 147 -2.42 12.87 6.24
N LEU A 148 -1.82 11.91 5.52
CA LEU A 148 -1.12 12.19 4.26
C LEU A 148 -2.11 12.67 3.20
N ALA A 149 -3.24 11.98 3.04
CA ALA A 149 -4.30 12.38 2.09
C ALA A 149 -4.84 13.80 2.40
N ALA A 150 -5.03 14.13 3.68
CA ALA A 150 -5.46 15.48 4.07
C ALA A 150 -4.44 16.55 3.70
N ARG A 151 -3.13 16.31 3.88
CA ARG A 151 -2.08 17.24 3.47
C ARG A 151 -2.04 17.43 1.95
N ILE A 152 -2.28 16.37 1.18
CA ILE A 152 -2.35 16.43 -0.27
C ILE A 152 -3.58 17.26 -0.69
N ASP A 153 -4.74 17.03 -0.07
CA ASP A 153 -5.99 17.77 -0.36
C ASP A 153 -5.88 19.27 0.01
N ASP A 154 -5.19 19.57 1.11
CA ASP A 154 -4.87 20.96 1.51
C ASP A 154 -3.96 21.68 0.50
N ALA A 155 -3.09 20.94 -0.18
CA ALA A 155 -2.17 21.47 -1.18
C ALA A 155 -2.82 21.61 -2.56
N VAL A 156 -3.62 20.62 -2.96
CA VAL A 156 -4.34 20.61 -4.25
C VAL A 156 -5.74 20.06 -4.01
N SER A 157 -6.70 20.96 -3.91
CA SER A 157 -8.11 20.58 -3.70
C SER A 157 -8.79 20.15 -5.01
N GLY A 158 -9.89 19.40 -4.87
CA GLY A 158 -10.75 19.04 -6.01
C GLY A 158 -10.53 17.63 -6.53
N TYR A 159 -9.74 16.81 -5.84
CA TYR A 159 -9.53 15.40 -6.12
C TYR A 159 -10.04 14.50 -5.00
N ASP A 160 -10.40 13.27 -5.34
CA ASP A 160 -10.83 12.27 -4.38
C ASP A 160 -9.64 11.44 -3.88
N TYR A 161 -9.71 11.04 -2.60
CA TYR A 161 -8.69 10.21 -1.95
C TYR A 161 -9.35 9.10 -1.14
N ARG A 162 -8.85 7.87 -1.29
CA ARG A 162 -9.29 6.73 -0.47
C ARG A 162 -8.10 5.89 -0.04
N ALA A 163 -7.93 5.74 1.28
CA ALA A 163 -6.85 4.96 1.88
C ALA A 163 -7.24 3.50 2.09
N PHE A 164 -6.29 2.59 1.82
CA PHE A 164 -6.40 1.16 2.02
C PHE A 164 -5.19 0.63 2.79
N VAL A 165 -5.41 -0.43 3.55
CA VAL A 165 -4.37 -1.17 4.27
C VAL A 165 -4.82 -2.63 4.37
N ASP A 166 -3.97 -3.56 3.94
CA ASP A 166 -4.05 -5.01 4.14
C ASP A 166 -5.42 -5.67 3.86
N SER A 167 -6.41 -5.46 4.71
CA SER A 167 -7.72 -6.13 4.64
C SER A 167 -8.60 -5.73 3.45
N ALA A 168 -8.17 -4.79 2.63
CA ALA A 168 -8.89 -4.36 1.43
C ALA A 168 -8.63 -5.33 0.25
N PRO A 169 -9.56 -5.41 -0.72
CA PRO A 169 -9.32 -6.17 -1.94
C PRO A 169 -8.40 -5.41 -2.91
N VAL A 170 -7.13 -5.27 -2.54
CA VAL A 170 -6.11 -4.55 -3.30
C VAL A 170 -4.90 -5.46 -3.51
N LEU A 171 -4.31 -5.45 -4.69
CA LEU A 171 -3.04 -6.10 -4.99
C LEU A 171 -1.88 -5.17 -4.60
N GLU A 172 -1.72 -4.92 -3.29
CA GLU A 172 -0.75 -3.96 -2.74
C GLU A 172 0.66 -4.16 -3.28
N ARG A 173 1.16 -5.41 -3.30
CA ARG A 173 2.52 -5.72 -3.79
C ARG A 173 2.70 -5.40 -5.26
N ALA A 174 1.69 -5.66 -6.09
CA ALA A 174 1.72 -5.33 -7.51
C ALA A 174 1.79 -3.82 -7.74
N LEU A 175 0.95 -3.05 -7.04
CA LEU A 175 0.96 -1.60 -7.09
C LEU A 175 2.26 -1.02 -6.56
N ALA A 176 2.78 -1.55 -5.46
CA ALA A 176 4.04 -1.11 -4.87
C ALA A 176 5.26 -1.41 -5.78
N GLN A 177 5.29 -2.55 -6.48
CA GLN A 177 6.30 -2.82 -7.50
C GLN A 177 6.22 -1.83 -8.65
N ARG A 178 5.01 -1.57 -9.15
CA ARG A 178 4.78 -0.59 -10.22
C ARG A 178 5.06 0.84 -9.77
N ALA A 179 5.03 1.11 -8.48
CA ALA A 179 5.43 2.38 -7.87
C ALA A 179 6.93 2.47 -7.53
N GLY A 180 7.75 1.47 -7.91
CA GLY A 180 9.19 1.49 -7.73
C GLY A 180 9.69 1.09 -6.35
N LEU A 181 8.83 0.57 -5.45
CA LEU A 181 9.21 0.27 -4.06
C LEU A 181 10.00 -1.04 -3.88
N GLY A 182 10.16 -1.85 -4.92
CA GLY A 182 10.90 -3.11 -4.89
C GLY A 182 10.37 -4.11 -5.91
N TRP A 183 10.95 -5.31 -5.94
CA TRP A 183 10.51 -6.40 -6.83
C TRP A 183 9.74 -7.47 -6.04
N ILE A 184 8.86 -8.19 -6.73
CA ILE A 184 8.18 -9.35 -6.15
C ILE A 184 9.11 -10.56 -6.32
N GLY A 185 9.62 -11.09 -5.21
CA GLY A 185 10.50 -12.24 -5.20
C GLY A 185 9.77 -13.55 -5.52
N LYS A 186 10.52 -14.63 -5.81
CA LYS A 186 9.98 -15.98 -6.06
C LYS A 186 9.08 -16.52 -4.93
N ASN A 187 9.21 -15.95 -3.72
CA ASN A 187 8.38 -16.23 -2.55
C ASN A 187 7.13 -15.34 -2.43
N ASN A 188 6.79 -14.61 -3.47
CA ASN A 188 5.65 -13.66 -3.50
C ASN A 188 5.75 -12.46 -2.53
N MET A 189 6.89 -12.26 -1.87
CA MET A 189 7.09 -11.05 -1.05
C MET A 189 7.57 -9.89 -1.93
N LEU A 190 7.14 -8.67 -1.61
CA LEU A 190 7.81 -7.47 -2.12
C LEU A 190 9.14 -7.32 -1.37
N ILE A 191 10.22 -7.17 -2.11
CA ILE A 191 11.58 -7.08 -1.57
C ILE A 191 12.20 -5.75 -2.01
N HIS A 192 12.60 -4.93 -1.05
CA HIS A 192 13.33 -3.71 -1.33
C HIS A 192 14.84 -3.98 -1.27
N PRO A 193 15.67 -3.43 -2.20
CA PRO A 193 17.09 -3.79 -2.32
C PRO A 193 17.92 -3.62 -1.04
N LYS A 194 17.58 -2.63 -0.21
CA LYS A 194 18.32 -2.28 1.01
C LYS A 194 17.60 -2.66 2.30
N ALA A 195 16.25 -2.72 2.30
CA ALA A 195 15.44 -2.92 3.50
C ALA A 195 14.88 -4.35 3.62
N GLY A 196 15.10 -5.22 2.60
CA GLY A 196 14.53 -6.55 2.60
C GLY A 196 13.00 -6.53 2.46
N SER A 197 12.28 -7.35 3.24
CA SER A 197 10.83 -7.50 3.15
C SER A 197 10.09 -7.29 4.48
N PHE A 198 10.76 -6.77 5.53
CA PHE A 198 10.18 -6.54 6.85
C PHE A 198 9.49 -5.17 6.93
N PHE A 199 8.46 -4.98 6.13
CA PHE A 199 7.67 -3.75 6.10
C PHE A 199 6.20 -4.02 5.79
N PHE A 200 5.37 -3.06 6.18
CA PHE A 200 3.97 -2.98 5.78
C PHE A 200 3.83 -2.13 4.54
N LEU A 201 2.74 -2.35 3.81
CA LEU A 201 2.30 -1.55 2.70
C LEU A 201 0.99 -0.83 3.06
N GLY A 202 0.68 0.20 2.31
CA GLY A 202 -0.60 0.87 2.34
C GLY A 202 -0.74 1.77 1.12
N GLU A 203 -1.98 2.04 0.69
CA GLU A 203 -2.26 2.75 -0.53
C GLU A 203 -3.23 3.89 -0.31
N ILE A 204 -3.04 4.96 -1.10
CA ILE A 204 -4.04 6.01 -1.33
C ILE A 204 -4.41 5.97 -2.81
N PHE A 205 -5.65 5.63 -3.09
CA PHE A 205 -6.23 5.75 -4.43
C PHE A 205 -6.73 7.18 -4.62
N THR A 206 -6.38 7.82 -5.73
CA THR A 206 -6.75 9.21 -5.99
C THR A 206 -7.12 9.46 -7.45
N SER A 207 -8.00 10.43 -7.66
CA SER A 207 -8.29 10.98 -8.99
C SER A 207 -7.28 12.04 -9.45
N ALA A 208 -6.38 12.49 -8.57
CA ALA A 208 -5.35 13.46 -8.92
C ALA A 208 -4.36 12.90 -9.95
N PRO A 209 -4.12 13.58 -11.08
CA PRO A 209 -3.24 13.09 -12.15
C PRO A 209 -1.76 13.37 -11.82
N LEU A 210 -1.28 12.82 -10.71
CA LEU A 210 0.09 12.98 -10.25
C LEU A 210 1.09 12.38 -11.25
N PRO A 211 2.32 12.92 -11.36
CA PRO A 211 3.42 12.24 -12.03
C PRO A 211 3.66 10.86 -11.41
N VAL A 212 3.96 9.87 -12.24
CA VAL A 212 4.24 8.49 -11.81
C VAL A 212 5.73 8.25 -11.69
N ASP A 213 6.10 7.34 -10.80
CA ASP A 213 7.45 6.83 -10.67
C ASP A 213 7.70 5.67 -11.63
N GLU A 214 8.97 5.37 -11.91
CA GLU A 214 9.35 4.23 -12.73
C GLU A 214 9.10 2.91 -11.98
N PRO A 215 8.53 1.90 -12.63
CA PRO A 215 8.35 0.58 -12.03
C PRO A 215 9.70 -0.05 -11.64
N PHE A 216 9.68 -0.90 -10.61
CA PHE A 216 10.84 -1.72 -10.28
C PHE A 216 10.85 -2.97 -11.18
N GLU A 217 11.54 -2.90 -12.31
CA GLU A 217 11.55 -3.97 -13.33
C GLU A 217 12.60 -5.04 -13.07
N SER A 218 13.67 -4.72 -12.33
CA SER A 218 14.78 -5.64 -12.12
C SER A 218 14.41 -6.79 -11.16
N ASP A 219 14.51 -8.04 -11.62
CA ASP A 219 14.44 -9.23 -10.77
C ASP A 219 15.82 -9.56 -10.23
N HIS A 220 15.99 -9.49 -8.92
CA HIS A 220 17.23 -9.82 -8.23
C HIS A 220 17.26 -11.25 -7.66
N CYS A 221 16.25 -12.07 -7.91
CA CYS A 221 16.24 -13.47 -7.49
C CYS A 221 17.18 -14.34 -8.36
N GLY A 222 17.31 -14.05 -9.64
CA GLY A 222 18.21 -14.76 -10.56
C GLY A 222 18.11 -16.29 -10.43
N SER A 223 19.20 -16.99 -10.21
CA SER A 223 19.25 -18.45 -10.00
C SER A 223 18.94 -18.88 -8.56
N CYS A 224 18.73 -17.96 -7.61
CA CYS A 224 18.44 -18.30 -6.21
C CYS A 224 17.09 -19.01 -6.08
N SER A 225 17.07 -20.15 -5.36
CA SER A 225 15.86 -20.94 -5.04
C SER A 225 15.63 -21.14 -3.54
N ALA A 226 16.46 -20.52 -2.70
CA ALA A 226 16.48 -20.78 -1.26
C ALA A 226 15.11 -20.70 -0.56
N CYS A 227 14.26 -19.75 -0.93
CA CYS A 227 12.91 -19.62 -0.35
C CYS A 227 11.97 -20.75 -0.79
N LEU A 228 12.20 -21.36 -1.94
CA LEU A 228 11.43 -22.50 -2.44
C LEU A 228 11.90 -23.78 -1.72
N ASP A 229 13.21 -23.99 -1.67
CA ASP A 229 13.83 -25.21 -1.11
C ASP A 229 13.68 -25.31 0.42
N LEU A 230 13.61 -24.16 1.11
CA LEU A 230 13.48 -24.10 2.58
C LEU A 230 12.02 -24.05 3.07
N CYS A 231 11.04 -24.11 2.18
CA CYS A 231 9.64 -24.10 2.59
C CYS A 231 9.29 -25.40 3.31
N PRO A 232 8.92 -25.37 4.60
CA PRO A 232 8.76 -26.60 5.41
C PRO A 232 7.56 -27.45 4.98
N THR A 233 6.66 -26.91 4.18
CA THR A 233 5.46 -27.59 3.70
C THR A 233 5.45 -27.78 2.17
N ASP A 234 6.54 -27.45 1.48
CA ASP A 234 6.63 -27.43 0.02
C ASP A 234 5.48 -26.67 -0.66
N ALA A 235 5.02 -25.60 0.00
CA ALA A 235 3.87 -24.82 -0.48
C ALA A 235 4.18 -24.06 -1.77
N PHE A 236 5.45 -23.76 -2.07
CA PHE A 236 5.82 -23.15 -3.34
C PHE A 236 5.93 -24.22 -4.43
N VAL A 237 4.92 -24.29 -5.29
CA VAL A 237 4.87 -25.23 -6.43
C VAL A 237 5.67 -24.74 -7.64
N GLY A 238 6.29 -23.58 -7.52
CA GLY A 238 7.18 -22.94 -8.48
C GLY A 238 7.41 -21.48 -8.12
N PRO A 239 8.32 -20.77 -8.82
CA PRO A 239 8.53 -19.35 -8.64
C PRO A 239 7.20 -18.59 -8.73
N HIS A 240 6.93 -17.71 -7.77
CA HIS A 240 5.71 -16.89 -7.68
C HIS A 240 4.39 -17.68 -7.57
N LYS A 241 4.45 -18.98 -7.31
CA LYS A 241 3.27 -19.85 -7.19
C LYS A 241 3.26 -20.55 -5.84
N LEU A 242 2.35 -20.13 -4.95
CA LEU A 242 2.14 -20.73 -3.65
C LEU A 242 0.80 -21.46 -3.65
N ASP A 243 0.79 -22.73 -3.27
CA ASP A 243 -0.41 -23.53 -3.02
C ASP A 243 -0.73 -23.48 -1.53
N ALA A 244 -1.74 -22.69 -1.13
CA ALA A 244 -2.11 -22.49 0.27
C ALA A 244 -2.78 -23.70 0.94
N ARG A 245 -2.94 -24.83 0.23
CA ARG A 245 -3.46 -26.10 0.77
C ARG A 245 -2.36 -26.95 1.41
N ARG A 246 -1.08 -26.57 1.25
CA ARG A 246 0.10 -27.31 1.74
C ARG A 246 0.69 -26.77 3.02
#